data_cf736556c00f242c6591b7c5b91b6f06
#
_entry.id   cf736556c00f242c6591b7c5b91b6f06
#
_cell.length_a   1.000
_cell.length_b   1.000
_cell.length_c   1.000
_cell.angle_alpha   90.00
_cell.angle_beta   90.00
_cell.angle_gamma   90.00
#
_symmetry.space_group_name_H-M   'P 1'
#
loop_
_entity.id
_entity.type
_entity.pdbx_description
1 polymer ?
#
loop_
_entity_poly.entity_id
_entity_poly.type
_entity_poly.pdbx_seq_one_letter_code
_entity_poly.pdbx_strand_id
1 'polypeptide(L)'
;MNSDESPAPGTGGPLNIEPALKALAAALHGEGPAVELSVGADGGLVVGHVETPGCDDAVAVVRTSGSTGTPKATLLTVESLAASSMATALRLKGEGQWLLALPVQFVAGIQVLVRSLFAGTRPWVMDMSGGFTPEAFTAAALELTDKIRFTSLVPTQLQRLLEDPSPETLAVLRRFNAILLGGAPAPQSLLAAARDAGVRVITTYGSAETSGGCIYDGYPLEGVSVRVAADGRILLGGDTVAAGYIEAPDEETGTFFEEDGVRWYRTSDLGSIDDDGRLTVLGRADDVIITGGIKVSAAHVQEQLEQSDAVSSAFVAGVPSAEWGQAVAAYVALAGGGASGHGDTAKAGAGQHAGEPGVELQKQWQRELGVLAPKTVLTAPELRMLPNGKPDRLAMTAELSALHKGK
;
A
#
# COMPACT_ATOMS: atom_id res chain seq x y z
N MET A 1 2.00 -30.28 42.59
CA MET A 1 2.97 -29.22 42.17
C MET A 1 3.06 -29.29 40.66
N ASN A 2 2.15 -28.63 40.00
CA ASN A 2 2.17 -28.44 38.56
C ASN A 2 2.50 -26.95 38.35
N SER A 3 3.71 -26.70 37.87
CA SER A 3 4.17 -25.40 37.46
C SER A 3 3.52 -25.08 36.10
N ASP A 4 2.57 -24.17 36.15
CA ASP A 4 1.94 -23.51 35.01
C ASP A 4 2.95 -22.47 34.53
N GLU A 5 3.86 -22.84 33.63
CA GLU A 5 4.72 -21.91 32.89
C GLU A 5 3.96 -21.47 31.64
N SER A 6 3.30 -20.33 31.73
CA SER A 6 2.87 -19.59 30.56
C SER A 6 4.10 -19.24 29.72
N PRO A 7 4.13 -19.53 28.42
CA PRO A 7 5.27 -19.18 27.57
C PRO A 7 5.43 -17.67 27.50
N ALA A 8 6.66 -17.21 27.66
CA ALA A 8 7.06 -15.82 27.51
C ALA A 8 6.72 -15.30 26.09
N PRO A 9 6.30 -14.02 25.94
CA PRO A 9 6.00 -13.46 24.62
C PRO A 9 7.26 -13.33 23.78
N GLY A 10 7.25 -13.95 22.58
CA GLY A 10 7.96 -13.52 21.40
C GLY A 10 9.48 -13.70 21.36
N THR A 11 9.98 -14.94 21.16
CA THR A 11 11.24 -15.15 20.44
C THR A 11 10.89 -15.32 18.95
N GLY A 12 10.42 -14.25 18.30
CA GLY A 12 10.02 -14.25 16.91
C GLY A 12 11.25 -14.18 16.00
N GLY A 13 11.46 -15.21 15.22
CA GLY A 13 12.29 -15.21 14.03
C GLY A 13 11.44 -14.89 12.77
N PRO A 14 12.02 -14.94 11.57
CA PRO A 14 11.29 -14.72 10.34
C PRO A 14 10.12 -15.71 10.20
N LEU A 15 9.02 -15.23 9.62
CA LEU A 15 7.80 -16.01 9.39
C LEU A 15 8.11 -17.30 8.60
N ASN A 16 7.68 -18.45 9.09
CA ASN A 16 7.79 -19.70 8.34
C ASN A 16 6.73 -19.73 7.23
N ILE A 17 7.14 -19.48 5.99
CA ILE A 17 6.27 -19.43 4.81
C ILE A 17 6.08 -20.77 4.09
N GLU A 18 6.73 -21.85 4.52
CA GLU A 18 6.65 -23.18 3.87
C GLU A 18 5.20 -23.69 3.75
N PRO A 19 4.34 -23.56 4.78
CA PRO A 19 2.94 -23.97 4.63
C PRO A 19 2.19 -23.18 3.56
N ALA A 20 2.45 -21.84 3.44
CA ALA A 20 1.83 -21.01 2.42
C ALA A 20 2.32 -21.38 1.02
N LEU A 21 3.62 -21.57 0.84
CA LEU A 21 4.18 -21.98 -0.47
C LEU A 21 3.60 -23.31 -0.94
N LYS A 22 3.47 -24.30 -0.04
CA LYS A 22 2.85 -25.59 -0.36
C LYS A 22 1.38 -25.46 -0.73
N ALA A 23 0.61 -24.71 0.05
CA ALA A 23 -0.82 -24.52 -0.20
C ALA A 23 -1.07 -23.73 -1.51
N LEU A 24 -0.32 -22.64 -1.74
CA LEU A 24 -0.40 -21.88 -2.99
C LEU A 24 0.02 -22.71 -4.20
N ALA A 25 1.09 -23.51 -4.09
CA ALA A 25 1.51 -24.40 -5.17
C ALA A 25 0.42 -25.44 -5.50
N ALA A 26 -0.19 -26.08 -4.49
CA ALA A 26 -1.29 -27.01 -4.68
C ALA A 26 -2.49 -26.36 -5.37
N ALA A 27 -2.89 -25.15 -4.92
CA ALA A 27 -3.99 -24.41 -5.54
C ALA A 27 -3.66 -23.98 -6.99
N LEU A 28 -2.42 -23.54 -7.27
CA LEU A 28 -1.96 -23.18 -8.63
C LEU A 28 -2.00 -24.38 -9.60
N HIS A 29 -1.84 -25.61 -9.11
CA HIS A 29 -1.93 -26.84 -9.90
C HIS A 29 -3.34 -27.47 -9.92
N GLY A 30 -4.33 -26.84 -9.27
CA GLY A 30 -5.68 -27.41 -9.13
C GLY A 30 -5.75 -28.64 -8.20
N GLU A 31 -4.74 -28.83 -7.34
CA GLU A 31 -4.62 -29.98 -6.42
C GLU A 31 -5.07 -29.60 -5.00
N GLY A 32 -5.45 -28.35 -4.76
CA GLY A 32 -5.87 -27.85 -3.45
C GLY A 32 -6.90 -26.72 -3.56
N PRO A 33 -7.59 -26.40 -2.47
CA PRO A 33 -8.56 -25.32 -2.41
C PRO A 33 -7.87 -23.95 -2.45
N ALA A 34 -8.65 -22.90 -2.71
CA ALA A 34 -8.18 -21.52 -2.58
C ALA A 34 -7.70 -21.22 -1.15
N VAL A 35 -6.68 -20.37 -1.05
CA VAL A 35 -5.94 -20.10 0.19
C VAL A 35 -6.19 -18.67 0.65
N GLU A 36 -6.50 -18.50 1.93
CA GLU A 36 -6.45 -17.22 2.62
C GLU A 36 -5.28 -17.23 3.61
N LEU A 37 -4.36 -16.28 3.47
CA LEU A 37 -3.21 -16.15 4.37
C LEU A 37 -3.48 -15.08 5.43
N SER A 38 -3.13 -15.37 6.67
CA SER A 38 -3.19 -14.41 7.78
C SER A 38 -2.06 -14.65 8.77
N VAL A 39 -1.88 -13.71 9.70
CA VAL A 39 -0.93 -13.85 10.81
C VAL A 39 -1.71 -13.95 12.09
N GLY A 40 -1.48 -15.00 12.84
CA GLY A 40 -2.12 -15.26 14.13
C GLY A 40 -1.66 -14.30 15.22
N ALA A 41 -2.34 -14.33 16.36
CA ALA A 41 -1.99 -13.50 17.52
C ALA A 41 -0.61 -13.82 18.11
N ASP A 42 -0.11 -15.02 17.85
CA ASP A 42 1.23 -15.49 18.21
C ASP A 42 2.32 -15.04 17.21
N GLY A 43 1.95 -14.31 16.16
CA GLY A 43 2.83 -13.91 15.06
C GLY A 43 3.10 -15.03 14.04
N GLY A 44 2.50 -16.21 14.19
CA GLY A 44 2.64 -17.33 13.27
C GLY A 44 1.78 -17.19 12.02
N LEU A 45 2.22 -17.84 10.93
CA LEU A 45 1.43 -17.91 9.69
C LEU A 45 0.23 -18.84 9.88
N VAL A 46 -0.94 -18.35 9.50
CA VAL A 46 -2.17 -19.12 9.39
C VAL A 46 -2.55 -19.26 7.92
N VAL A 47 -2.70 -20.51 7.48
CA VAL A 47 -3.16 -20.85 6.13
C VAL A 47 -4.60 -21.34 6.24
N GLY A 48 -5.53 -20.49 5.85
CA GLY A 48 -6.97 -20.82 5.74
C GLY A 48 -7.29 -21.40 4.37
N HIS A 49 -8.26 -22.28 4.31
CA HIS A 49 -8.84 -22.80 3.06
C HIS A 49 -10.23 -22.20 2.87
N VAL A 50 -10.50 -21.72 1.67
CA VAL A 50 -11.73 -21.00 1.35
C VAL A 50 -12.50 -21.74 0.25
N GLU A 51 -13.76 -22.02 0.50
CA GLU A 51 -14.68 -22.51 -0.53
C GLU A 51 -15.00 -21.38 -1.51
N THR A 52 -14.87 -21.65 -2.80
CA THR A 52 -15.08 -20.67 -3.88
C THR A 52 -16.08 -21.17 -4.90
N PRO A 53 -17.39 -21.25 -4.52
CA PRO A 53 -18.42 -21.78 -5.40
C PRO A 53 -18.45 -21.05 -6.74
N GLY A 54 -18.35 -21.79 -7.84
CA GLY A 54 -18.40 -21.23 -9.20
C GLY A 54 -17.08 -20.66 -9.73
N CYS A 55 -15.96 -20.90 -9.01
CA CYS A 55 -14.63 -20.52 -9.47
C CYS A 55 -13.63 -21.65 -9.13
N ASP A 56 -13.55 -22.64 -10.04
CA ASP A 56 -12.76 -23.85 -9.82
C ASP A 56 -11.25 -23.63 -9.97
N ASP A 57 -10.83 -22.53 -10.57
CA ASP A 57 -9.43 -22.11 -10.76
C ASP A 57 -8.96 -21.09 -9.72
N ALA A 58 -9.70 -20.90 -8.64
CA ALA A 58 -9.37 -20.02 -7.54
C ALA A 58 -8.10 -20.49 -6.80
N VAL A 59 -7.17 -19.59 -6.58
CA VAL A 59 -5.89 -19.85 -5.89
C VAL A 59 -5.80 -19.18 -4.54
N ALA A 60 -6.18 -17.90 -4.48
CA ALA A 60 -6.06 -17.13 -3.25
C ALA A 60 -7.21 -16.17 -3.06
N VAL A 61 -7.54 -15.93 -1.81
CA VAL A 61 -8.50 -14.92 -1.37
C VAL A 61 -7.78 -13.84 -0.60
N VAL A 62 -7.94 -12.59 -1.00
CA VAL A 62 -7.33 -11.42 -0.35
C VAL A 62 -8.41 -10.54 0.23
N ARG A 63 -8.39 -10.37 1.56
CA ARG A 63 -9.31 -9.43 2.21
C ARG A 63 -8.70 -8.04 2.24
N THR A 64 -9.46 -7.07 1.75
CA THR A 64 -9.09 -5.66 1.79
C THR A 64 -10.10 -4.88 2.62
N SER A 65 -9.61 -3.90 3.40
CA SER A 65 -10.51 -2.96 4.09
C SER A 65 -11.23 -2.11 3.05
N GLY A 66 -12.51 -2.39 2.80
CA GLY A 66 -13.33 -1.57 1.93
C GLY A 66 -13.47 -0.14 2.48
N SER A 67 -13.70 0.84 1.61
CA SER A 67 -14.02 2.23 1.99
C SER A 67 -15.32 2.32 2.84
N THR A 68 -16.18 1.31 2.75
CA THR A 68 -17.42 1.16 3.51
C THR A 68 -17.23 0.52 4.90
N GLY A 69 -16.00 0.12 5.26
CA GLY A 69 -15.68 -0.54 6.53
C GLY A 69 -15.90 -2.05 6.53
N THR A 70 -16.60 -2.62 5.55
CA THR A 70 -16.73 -4.07 5.38
C THR A 70 -15.57 -4.60 4.54
N PRO A 71 -14.79 -5.59 5.04
CA PRO A 71 -13.70 -6.17 4.25
C PRO A 71 -14.25 -6.87 3.00
N LYS A 72 -13.64 -6.58 1.84
CA LYS A 72 -13.94 -7.27 0.58
C LYS A 72 -12.99 -8.43 0.40
N ALA A 73 -13.51 -9.59 0.03
CA ALA A 73 -12.76 -10.81 -0.23
C ALA A 73 -12.55 -10.96 -1.74
N THR A 74 -11.42 -10.50 -2.26
CA THR A 74 -11.06 -10.57 -3.68
C THR A 74 -10.55 -11.95 -4.03
N LEU A 75 -11.07 -12.55 -5.10
CA LEU A 75 -10.77 -13.88 -5.55
C LEU A 75 -9.77 -13.87 -6.70
N LEU A 76 -8.56 -14.39 -6.44
CA LEU A 76 -7.46 -14.48 -7.39
C LEU A 76 -7.40 -15.88 -8.01
N THR A 77 -7.34 -15.95 -9.33
CA THR A 77 -7.30 -17.19 -10.11
C THR A 77 -5.89 -17.55 -10.55
N VAL A 78 -5.71 -18.78 -11.02
CA VAL A 78 -4.47 -19.22 -11.68
C VAL A 78 -4.10 -18.27 -12.81
N GLU A 79 -5.08 -17.93 -13.67
CA GLU A 79 -4.89 -17.05 -14.82
C GLU A 79 -4.41 -15.65 -14.39
N SER A 80 -5.12 -15.01 -13.45
CA SER A 80 -4.80 -13.64 -13.05
C SER A 80 -3.44 -13.52 -12.34
N LEU A 81 -3.07 -14.53 -11.55
CA LEU A 81 -1.76 -14.58 -10.89
C LEU A 81 -0.63 -14.89 -11.86
N ALA A 82 -0.84 -15.79 -12.82
CA ALA A 82 0.13 -16.12 -13.86
C ALA A 82 0.37 -14.93 -14.79
N ALA A 83 -0.71 -14.27 -15.26
CA ALA A 83 -0.63 -13.08 -16.09
C ALA A 83 0.16 -11.96 -15.39
N SER A 84 -0.15 -11.67 -14.12
CA SER A 84 0.57 -10.67 -13.33
C SER A 84 2.05 -11.02 -13.13
N SER A 85 2.37 -12.30 -12.88
CA SER A 85 3.74 -12.75 -12.68
C SER A 85 4.57 -12.65 -13.97
N MET A 86 4.00 -13.12 -15.10
CA MET A 86 4.65 -13.07 -16.41
C MET A 86 4.87 -11.61 -16.86
N ALA A 87 3.84 -10.76 -16.79
CA ALA A 87 3.93 -9.37 -17.18
C ALA A 87 4.97 -8.60 -16.34
N THR A 88 5.06 -8.92 -15.02
CA THR A 88 6.11 -8.38 -14.15
C THR A 88 7.50 -8.86 -14.60
N ALA A 89 7.69 -10.15 -14.87
CA ALA A 89 8.97 -10.69 -15.30
C ALA A 89 9.45 -10.06 -16.62
N LEU A 90 8.54 -9.87 -17.59
CA LEU A 90 8.82 -9.17 -18.85
C LEU A 90 9.27 -7.72 -18.60
N ARG A 91 8.55 -6.98 -17.75
CA ARG A 91 8.87 -5.58 -17.42
C ARG A 91 10.19 -5.44 -16.67
N LEU A 92 10.51 -6.38 -15.79
CA LEU A 92 11.76 -6.41 -15.03
C LEU A 92 12.93 -7.02 -15.81
N LYS A 93 12.66 -7.60 -16.99
CA LYS A 93 13.63 -8.27 -17.89
C LYS A 93 14.25 -9.50 -17.25
N GLY A 94 13.46 -10.26 -16.54
CA GLY A 94 13.86 -11.53 -15.97
C GLY A 94 13.14 -11.88 -14.66
N GLU A 95 13.32 -13.11 -14.28
CA GLU A 95 12.93 -13.65 -12.99
C GLU A 95 14.14 -13.67 -12.05
N GLY A 96 13.89 -13.77 -10.75
CA GLY A 96 14.95 -13.78 -9.75
C GLY A 96 14.44 -14.08 -8.36
N GLN A 97 15.33 -13.96 -7.39
CA GLN A 97 15.00 -14.18 -5.99
C GLN A 97 14.35 -12.94 -5.38
N TRP A 98 13.26 -13.16 -4.64
CA TRP A 98 12.52 -12.10 -3.98
C TRP A 98 12.83 -12.04 -2.49
N LEU A 99 12.99 -10.82 -1.96
CA LEU A 99 12.92 -10.56 -0.52
C LEU A 99 11.47 -10.22 -0.16
N LEU A 100 10.89 -10.98 0.75
CA LEU A 100 9.57 -10.71 1.33
C LEU A 100 9.72 -9.78 2.53
N ALA A 101 9.41 -8.50 2.31
CA ALA A 101 9.43 -7.43 3.32
C ALA A 101 8.03 -6.81 3.53
N LEU A 102 6.99 -7.51 3.08
CA LEU A 102 5.58 -7.13 3.22
C LEU A 102 4.77 -8.26 3.85
N PRO A 103 3.69 -7.95 4.57
CA PRO A 103 2.84 -8.98 5.15
C PRO A 103 2.17 -9.85 4.08
N VAL A 104 2.15 -11.16 4.32
CA VAL A 104 1.67 -12.18 3.37
C VAL A 104 0.16 -12.16 3.13
N GLN A 105 -0.62 -11.59 4.03
CA GLN A 105 -2.08 -11.49 3.90
C GLN A 105 -2.55 -10.47 2.85
N PHE A 106 -1.63 -9.64 2.34
CA PHE A 106 -1.93 -8.66 1.30
C PHE A 106 -1.41 -9.11 -0.04
N VAL A 107 -2.06 -8.65 -1.11
CA VAL A 107 -1.74 -9.07 -2.48
C VAL A 107 -0.26 -8.89 -2.84
N ALA A 108 0.40 -7.85 -2.36
CA ALA A 108 1.81 -7.63 -2.64
C ALA A 108 2.72 -8.71 -1.99
N GLY A 109 2.39 -9.18 -0.78
CA GLY A 109 3.08 -10.30 -0.14
C GLY A 109 2.80 -11.63 -0.83
N ILE A 110 1.53 -11.91 -1.16
CA ILE A 110 1.13 -13.10 -1.93
C ILE A 110 1.89 -13.14 -3.27
N GLN A 111 1.98 -12.01 -3.97
CA GLN A 111 2.69 -11.94 -5.25
C GLN A 111 4.19 -12.25 -5.13
N VAL A 112 4.83 -11.93 -4.03
CA VAL A 112 6.22 -12.37 -3.80
C VAL A 112 6.30 -13.89 -3.75
N LEU A 113 5.36 -14.55 -3.04
CA LEU A 113 5.33 -16.01 -2.96
C LEU A 113 5.01 -16.64 -4.32
N VAL A 114 3.99 -16.16 -5.01
CA VAL A 114 3.53 -16.67 -6.31
C VAL A 114 4.61 -16.49 -7.38
N ARG A 115 5.23 -15.32 -7.48
CA ARG A 115 6.34 -15.07 -8.43
C ARG A 115 7.54 -15.95 -8.16
N SER A 116 7.83 -16.24 -6.89
CA SER A 116 8.90 -17.17 -6.53
C SER A 116 8.58 -18.60 -6.92
N LEU A 117 7.30 -19.03 -6.80
CA LEU A 117 6.85 -20.35 -7.25
C LEU A 117 6.98 -20.48 -8.78
N PHE A 118 6.52 -19.49 -9.55
CA PHE A 118 6.64 -19.50 -11.02
C PHE A 118 8.10 -19.47 -11.47
N ALA A 119 8.96 -18.70 -10.82
CA ALA A 119 10.38 -18.62 -11.12
C ALA A 119 11.20 -19.83 -10.62
N GLY A 120 10.61 -20.74 -9.86
CA GLY A 120 11.33 -21.85 -9.22
C GLY A 120 12.40 -21.38 -8.23
N THR A 121 12.26 -20.17 -7.67
CA THR A 121 13.16 -19.61 -6.66
C THR A 121 12.54 -19.69 -5.28
N ARG A 122 13.39 -19.56 -4.25
CA ARG A 122 12.91 -19.48 -2.87
C ARG A 122 12.99 -18.04 -2.37
N PRO A 123 11.88 -17.43 -1.97
CA PRO A 123 11.92 -16.09 -1.41
C PRO A 123 12.61 -16.10 -0.05
N TRP A 124 13.37 -15.05 0.25
CA TRP A 124 13.87 -14.83 1.60
C TRP A 124 12.87 -14.00 2.40
N VAL A 125 12.68 -14.32 3.66
CA VAL A 125 11.70 -13.66 4.52
C VAL A 125 12.41 -12.75 5.49
N MET A 126 12.08 -11.47 5.46
CA MET A 126 12.53 -10.51 6.47
C MET A 126 11.82 -10.79 7.81
N ASP A 127 12.55 -10.74 8.90
CA ASP A 127 11.94 -10.76 10.23
C ASP A 127 11.25 -9.41 10.50
N MET A 128 9.93 -9.48 10.62
CA MET A 128 9.06 -8.33 10.90
C MET A 128 8.42 -8.37 12.30
N SER A 129 8.85 -9.27 13.17
CA SER A 129 8.31 -9.40 14.51
C SER A 129 8.46 -8.13 15.37
N GLY A 130 9.54 -7.38 15.15
CA GLY A 130 9.79 -6.06 15.74
C GLY A 130 9.33 -4.88 14.87
N GLY A 131 8.55 -5.13 13.81
CA GLY A 131 8.23 -4.15 12.79
C GLY A 131 9.30 -4.02 11.70
N PHE A 132 9.14 -3.05 10.81
CA PHE A 132 10.11 -2.79 9.74
C PHE A 132 11.23 -1.88 10.24
N THR A 133 12.49 -2.36 10.18
CA THR A 133 13.67 -1.55 10.47
C THR A 133 14.71 -1.67 9.34
N PRO A 134 15.55 -0.63 9.10
CA PRO A 134 16.63 -0.69 8.12
C PRO A 134 17.63 -1.82 8.38
N GLU A 135 17.92 -2.12 9.65
CA GLU A 135 18.86 -3.16 10.06
C GLU A 135 18.34 -4.56 9.71
N ALA A 136 17.05 -4.84 10.05
CA ALA A 136 16.42 -6.12 9.74
C ALA A 136 16.29 -6.33 8.22
N PHE A 137 15.97 -5.26 7.46
CA PHE A 137 15.95 -5.30 6.01
C PHE A 137 17.33 -5.59 5.44
N THR A 138 18.36 -4.90 5.91
CA THR A 138 19.74 -5.06 5.46
C THR A 138 20.23 -6.49 5.71
N ALA A 139 20.03 -7.00 6.93
CA ALA A 139 20.40 -8.37 7.29
C ALA A 139 19.70 -9.40 6.38
N ALA A 140 18.39 -9.26 6.15
CA ALA A 140 17.65 -10.15 5.27
C ALA A 140 18.07 -10.04 3.80
N ALA A 141 18.38 -8.84 3.32
CA ALA A 141 18.85 -8.62 1.93
C ALA A 141 20.25 -9.18 1.67
N LEU A 142 21.09 -9.28 2.68
CA LEU A 142 22.42 -9.92 2.58
C LEU A 142 22.33 -11.42 2.32
N GLU A 143 21.28 -12.06 2.79
CA GLU A 143 21.05 -13.52 2.64
C GLU A 143 20.60 -13.92 1.23
N LEU A 144 20.23 -12.96 0.38
CA LEU A 144 19.85 -13.26 -1.00
C LEU A 144 21.08 -13.74 -1.79
N THR A 145 20.98 -14.95 -2.35
CA THR A 145 22.09 -15.62 -3.06
C THR A 145 22.08 -15.43 -4.57
N ASP A 146 20.90 -15.16 -5.16
CA ASP A 146 20.78 -14.97 -6.61
C ASP A 146 21.43 -13.67 -7.06
N LYS A 147 21.84 -13.67 -8.34
CA LYS A 147 22.34 -12.46 -9.02
C LYS A 147 21.24 -11.47 -9.34
N ILE A 148 20.03 -11.96 -9.65
CA ILE A 148 18.85 -11.16 -9.95
C ILE A 148 17.97 -11.14 -8.68
N ARG A 149 17.74 -9.95 -8.15
CA ARG A 149 17.09 -9.75 -6.85
C ARG A 149 16.02 -8.69 -6.94
N PHE A 150 14.89 -8.98 -6.32
CA PHE A 150 13.74 -8.08 -6.27
C PHE A 150 13.18 -8.00 -4.85
N THR A 151 12.51 -6.90 -4.56
CA THR A 151 11.64 -6.75 -3.39
C THR A 151 10.50 -5.80 -3.71
N SER A 152 9.47 -5.84 -2.89
CA SER A 152 8.36 -4.87 -2.92
C SER A 152 8.31 -4.14 -1.60
N LEU A 153 8.15 -2.82 -1.65
CA LEU A 153 8.09 -1.94 -0.49
C LEU A 153 6.92 -0.97 -0.61
N VAL A 154 6.49 -0.42 0.52
CA VAL A 154 5.65 0.77 0.58
C VAL A 154 6.52 2.04 0.75
N PRO A 155 6.01 3.24 0.39
CA PRO A 155 6.80 4.47 0.44
C PRO A 155 7.44 4.74 1.81
N THR A 156 6.73 4.49 2.91
CA THR A 156 7.26 4.66 4.27
C THR A 156 8.43 3.74 4.60
N GLN A 157 8.45 2.52 4.06
CA GLN A 157 9.58 1.60 4.22
C GLN A 157 10.80 2.11 3.46
N LEU A 158 10.62 2.52 2.20
CA LEU A 158 11.71 3.08 1.40
C LEU A 158 12.25 4.38 2.02
N GLN A 159 11.38 5.23 2.56
CA GLN A 159 11.78 6.45 3.25
C GLN A 159 12.69 6.14 4.44
N ARG A 160 12.30 5.19 5.32
CA ARG A 160 13.13 4.74 6.45
C ARG A 160 14.48 4.18 6.02
N LEU A 161 14.54 3.48 4.89
CA LEU A 161 15.79 2.95 4.34
C LEU A 161 16.72 4.02 3.77
N LEU A 162 16.19 5.18 3.38
CA LEU A 162 16.95 6.29 2.81
C LEU A 162 17.18 7.44 3.80
N GLU A 163 16.56 7.38 4.99
CA GLU A 163 16.80 8.34 6.08
C GLU A 163 18.08 7.94 6.83
N ASP A 164 19.15 8.69 6.62
CA ASP A 164 20.50 8.46 7.20
C ASP A 164 21.00 6.99 7.05
N PRO A 165 21.04 6.46 5.81
CA PRO A 165 21.31 5.05 5.60
C PRO A 165 22.76 4.70 5.91
N SER A 166 22.97 3.55 6.57
CA SER A 166 24.31 3.00 6.70
C SER A 166 24.93 2.68 5.33
N PRO A 167 26.26 2.67 5.19
CA PRO A 167 26.92 2.25 3.96
C PRO A 167 26.51 0.85 3.51
N GLU A 168 26.24 -0.05 4.46
CA GLU A 168 25.80 -1.43 4.19
C GLU A 168 24.37 -1.46 3.65
N THR A 169 23.45 -0.68 4.24
CA THR A 169 22.07 -0.53 3.76
C THR A 169 22.06 0.00 2.32
N LEU A 170 22.85 1.04 2.01
CA LEU A 170 22.96 1.53 0.64
C LEU A 170 23.54 0.49 -0.32
N ALA A 171 24.55 -0.27 0.13
CA ALA A 171 25.15 -1.30 -0.69
C ALA A 171 24.15 -2.41 -1.04
N VAL A 172 23.33 -2.87 -0.10
CA VAL A 172 22.30 -3.89 -0.38
C VAL A 172 21.17 -3.35 -1.25
N LEU A 173 20.71 -2.09 -1.03
CA LEU A 173 19.69 -1.46 -1.87
C LEU A 173 20.11 -1.39 -3.34
N ARG A 174 21.37 -1.04 -3.61
CA ARG A 174 21.93 -0.98 -4.97
C ARG A 174 22.09 -2.34 -5.65
N ARG A 175 22.05 -3.44 -4.88
CA ARG A 175 22.12 -4.83 -5.41
C ARG A 175 20.78 -5.33 -5.94
N PHE A 176 19.67 -4.67 -5.62
CA PHE A 176 18.37 -5.03 -6.20
C PHE A 176 18.30 -4.61 -7.67
N ASN A 177 17.91 -5.54 -8.54
CA ASN A 177 17.64 -5.25 -9.94
C ASN A 177 16.42 -4.33 -10.09
N ALA A 178 15.46 -4.41 -9.18
CA ALA A 178 14.40 -3.45 -8.99
C ALA A 178 13.77 -3.58 -7.59
N ILE A 179 13.31 -2.45 -7.06
CA ILE A 179 12.44 -2.36 -5.89
C ILE A 179 11.08 -1.86 -6.40
N LEU A 180 10.06 -2.70 -6.28
CA LEU A 180 8.69 -2.32 -6.61
C LEU A 180 8.11 -1.48 -5.47
N LEU A 181 7.70 -0.26 -5.76
CA LEU A 181 7.17 0.68 -4.78
C LEU A 181 5.69 0.91 -5.05
N GLY A 182 4.83 0.52 -4.12
CA GLY A 182 3.39 0.61 -4.30
C GLY A 182 2.61 0.71 -2.99
N GLY A 183 1.30 0.58 -3.09
CA GLY A 183 0.38 0.59 -1.94
C GLY A 183 -0.06 1.97 -1.48
N ALA A 184 0.70 3.02 -1.78
CA ALA A 184 0.36 4.43 -1.55
C ALA A 184 1.09 5.32 -2.56
N PRO A 185 0.68 6.58 -2.77
CA PRO A 185 1.44 7.55 -3.54
C PRO A 185 2.85 7.74 -2.96
N ALA A 186 3.85 7.82 -3.83
CA ALA A 186 5.24 8.08 -3.43
C ALA A 186 5.58 9.54 -3.69
N PRO A 187 6.05 10.31 -2.68
CA PRO A 187 6.50 11.68 -2.87
C PRO A 187 7.62 11.77 -3.91
N GLN A 188 7.61 12.82 -4.74
CA GLN A 188 8.65 13.02 -5.76
C GLN A 188 10.04 13.19 -5.14
N SER A 189 10.12 13.80 -3.96
CA SER A 189 11.35 13.91 -3.17
C SER A 189 11.94 12.55 -2.79
N LEU A 190 11.09 11.58 -2.39
CA LEU A 190 11.53 10.22 -2.09
C LEU A 190 12.08 9.51 -3.34
N LEU A 191 11.41 9.66 -4.48
CA LEU A 191 11.86 9.07 -5.75
C LEU A 191 13.17 9.71 -6.24
N ALA A 192 13.34 11.01 -6.03
CA ALA A 192 14.59 11.72 -6.32
C ALA A 192 15.71 11.21 -5.39
N ALA A 193 15.49 11.14 -4.08
CA ALA A 193 16.47 10.61 -3.12
C ALA A 193 16.91 9.17 -3.46
N ALA A 194 15.98 8.29 -3.84
CA ALA A 194 16.30 6.94 -4.28
C ALA A 194 17.19 6.93 -5.54
N ARG A 195 16.86 7.78 -6.53
CA ARG A 195 17.65 7.94 -7.75
C ARG A 195 19.06 8.44 -7.46
N ASP A 196 19.19 9.47 -6.64
CA ASP A 196 20.49 10.05 -6.25
C ASP A 196 21.33 9.06 -5.44
N ALA A 197 20.69 8.21 -4.65
CA ALA A 197 21.32 7.10 -3.95
C ALA A 197 21.73 5.93 -4.89
N GLY A 198 21.35 5.97 -6.18
CA GLY A 198 21.63 4.91 -7.15
C GLY A 198 20.77 3.66 -6.94
N VAL A 199 19.60 3.81 -6.32
CA VAL A 199 18.64 2.72 -6.06
C VAL A 199 17.58 2.68 -7.17
N ARG A 200 17.40 1.51 -7.78
CA ARG A 200 16.42 1.33 -8.86
C ARG A 200 15.03 1.05 -8.29
N VAL A 201 14.23 2.07 -8.23
CA VAL A 201 12.82 2.01 -7.82
C VAL A 201 11.93 2.03 -9.06
N ILE A 202 10.89 1.22 -9.06
CA ILE A 202 9.81 1.20 -10.05
C ILE A 202 8.50 1.43 -9.30
N THR A 203 7.82 2.52 -9.59
CA THR A 203 6.50 2.80 -8.99
C THR A 203 5.46 1.86 -9.57
N THR A 204 4.56 1.35 -8.72
CA THR A 204 3.51 0.43 -9.14
C THR A 204 2.14 0.90 -8.69
N TYR A 205 1.15 0.82 -9.60
CA TYR A 205 -0.25 1.06 -9.29
C TYR A 205 -1.08 -0.18 -9.62
N GLY A 206 -1.99 -0.51 -8.75
CA GLY A 206 -2.89 -1.66 -8.80
C GLY A 206 -3.38 -2.02 -7.40
N SER A 207 -4.17 -3.07 -7.32
CA SER A 207 -4.83 -3.49 -6.09
C SER A 207 -4.98 -5.03 -6.05
N ALA A 208 -5.69 -5.56 -5.07
CA ALA A 208 -6.04 -6.99 -5.05
C ALA A 208 -6.85 -7.38 -6.30
N GLU A 209 -7.73 -6.49 -6.75
CA GLU A 209 -8.61 -6.67 -7.90
C GLU A 209 -7.88 -6.76 -9.25
N THR A 210 -6.59 -6.42 -9.28
CA THR A 210 -5.70 -6.56 -10.45
C THR A 210 -4.52 -7.49 -10.16
N SER A 211 -4.69 -8.41 -9.21
CA SER A 211 -3.63 -9.35 -8.77
C SER A 211 -2.32 -8.62 -8.41
N GLY A 212 -2.43 -7.44 -7.81
CA GLY A 212 -1.33 -6.56 -7.48
C GLY A 212 -1.11 -5.43 -8.49
N GLY A 213 0.12 -4.87 -8.51
CA GLY A 213 0.47 -3.80 -9.43
C GLY A 213 0.41 -4.25 -10.88
N CYS A 214 -0.33 -3.52 -11.71
CA CYS A 214 -0.48 -3.77 -13.15
C CYS A 214 -0.06 -2.57 -14.02
N ILE A 215 0.18 -1.41 -13.43
CA ILE A 215 0.75 -0.22 -14.06
C ILE A 215 2.09 0.09 -13.41
N TYR A 216 3.19 0.13 -14.17
CA TYR A 216 4.54 0.39 -13.68
C TYR A 216 5.10 1.69 -14.29
N ASP A 217 5.54 2.61 -13.43
CA ASP A 217 6.01 3.97 -13.81
C ASP A 217 4.99 4.74 -14.66
N GLY A 218 3.69 4.46 -14.45
CA GLY A 218 2.59 5.05 -15.19
C GLY A 218 2.19 4.31 -16.47
N TYR A 219 2.91 3.26 -16.87
CA TYR A 219 2.60 2.49 -18.07
C TYR A 219 2.02 1.12 -17.74
N PRO A 220 0.99 0.65 -18.49
CA PRO A 220 0.44 -0.67 -18.32
C PRO A 220 1.47 -1.76 -18.61
N LEU A 221 1.40 -2.84 -17.84
CA LEU A 221 2.15 -4.04 -18.13
C LEU A 221 1.63 -4.75 -19.41
N GLU A 222 2.41 -5.66 -19.95
CA GLU A 222 1.98 -6.51 -21.08
C GLU A 222 0.67 -7.22 -20.75
N GLY A 223 -0.30 -7.20 -21.67
CA GLY A 223 -1.64 -7.79 -21.48
C GLY A 223 -2.58 -6.97 -20.60
N VAL A 224 -2.16 -5.80 -20.11
CA VAL A 224 -2.99 -4.89 -19.34
C VAL A 224 -3.50 -3.74 -20.19
N SER A 225 -4.80 -3.50 -20.14
CA SER A 225 -5.45 -2.35 -20.76
C SER A 225 -5.85 -1.33 -19.70
N VAL A 226 -5.74 -0.04 -20.06
CA VAL A 226 -6.16 1.06 -19.19
C VAL A 226 -7.04 2.04 -19.96
N ARG A 227 -8.13 2.49 -19.32
CA ARG A 227 -9.02 3.53 -19.85
C ARG A 227 -9.41 4.48 -18.72
N VAL A 228 -9.80 5.70 -19.09
CA VAL A 228 -10.44 6.63 -18.17
C VAL A 228 -11.89 6.82 -18.64
N ALA A 229 -12.83 6.50 -17.77
CA ALA A 229 -14.25 6.63 -18.05
C ALA A 229 -14.69 8.11 -18.09
N ALA A 230 -15.90 8.38 -18.61
CA ALA A 230 -16.43 9.74 -18.72
C ALA A 230 -16.57 10.47 -17.37
N ASP A 231 -16.69 9.73 -16.26
CA ASP A 231 -16.70 10.25 -14.89
C ASP A 231 -15.28 10.44 -14.28
N GLY A 232 -14.24 10.19 -15.08
CA GLY A 232 -12.83 10.31 -14.68
C GLY A 232 -12.26 9.09 -13.97
N ARG A 233 -13.06 8.04 -13.74
CA ARG A 233 -12.57 6.81 -13.06
C ARG A 233 -11.66 6.00 -13.97
N ILE A 234 -10.62 5.46 -13.36
CA ILE A 234 -9.70 4.53 -14.02
C ILE A 234 -10.38 3.17 -14.16
N LEU A 235 -10.33 2.61 -15.37
CA LEU A 235 -10.71 1.25 -15.69
C LEU A 235 -9.45 0.46 -16.04
N LEU A 236 -9.26 -0.69 -15.41
CA LEU A 236 -8.14 -1.60 -15.63
C LEU A 236 -8.67 -2.90 -16.22
N GLY A 237 -8.15 -3.33 -17.35
CA GLY A 237 -8.62 -4.51 -18.07
C GLY A 237 -7.49 -5.50 -18.38
N GLY A 238 -7.86 -6.73 -18.68
CA GLY A 238 -6.96 -7.81 -19.08
C GLY A 238 -6.90 -8.95 -18.10
N ASP A 239 -6.02 -9.91 -18.39
CA ASP A 239 -5.95 -11.20 -17.69
C ASP A 239 -5.47 -11.07 -16.21
N THR A 240 -4.88 -9.93 -15.82
CA THR A 240 -4.50 -9.66 -14.43
C THR A 240 -5.70 -9.34 -13.53
N VAL A 241 -6.90 -9.09 -14.10
CA VAL A 241 -8.10 -8.74 -13.34
C VAL A 241 -8.64 -9.97 -12.63
N ALA A 242 -8.88 -9.84 -11.32
CA ALA A 242 -9.41 -10.87 -10.45
C ALA A 242 -10.79 -11.40 -10.92
N ALA A 243 -11.17 -12.60 -10.48
CA ALA A 243 -12.47 -13.17 -10.79
C ALA A 243 -13.65 -12.35 -10.25
N GLY A 244 -13.44 -11.64 -9.15
CA GLY A 244 -14.45 -10.83 -8.47
C GLY A 244 -14.29 -10.86 -6.97
N TYR A 245 -15.39 -10.58 -6.27
CA TYR A 245 -15.46 -10.72 -4.81
C TYR A 245 -16.28 -11.95 -4.44
N ILE A 246 -15.87 -12.61 -3.35
CA ILE A 246 -16.75 -13.57 -2.66
C ILE A 246 -17.78 -12.76 -1.87
N GLU A 247 -19.08 -13.04 -2.04
CA GLU A 247 -20.15 -12.34 -1.30
C GLU A 247 -20.08 -10.80 -1.49
N ALA A 248 -20.04 -10.37 -2.77
CA ALA A 248 -20.02 -8.94 -3.08
C ALA A 248 -21.28 -8.25 -2.54
N PRO A 249 -21.17 -7.13 -1.80
CA PRO A 249 -22.30 -6.29 -1.48
C PRO A 249 -22.99 -5.76 -2.76
N ASP A 250 -24.30 -5.52 -2.71
CA ASP A 250 -25.07 -4.99 -3.86
C ASP A 250 -24.48 -3.68 -4.41
N GLU A 251 -23.86 -2.87 -3.56
CA GLU A 251 -23.18 -1.61 -3.91
C GLU A 251 -21.97 -1.80 -4.84
N GLU A 252 -21.42 -3.02 -4.93
CA GLU A 252 -20.28 -3.37 -5.78
C GLU A 252 -20.70 -3.94 -7.13
N THR A 253 -22.01 -3.98 -7.41
CA THR A 253 -22.53 -4.40 -8.72
C THR A 253 -21.98 -3.50 -9.83
N GLY A 254 -21.33 -4.11 -10.84
CA GLY A 254 -20.68 -3.38 -11.94
C GLY A 254 -19.24 -2.92 -11.67
N THR A 255 -18.65 -3.30 -10.52
CA THR A 255 -17.22 -3.09 -10.26
C THR A 255 -16.36 -3.95 -11.21
N PHE A 256 -16.78 -5.19 -11.44
CA PHE A 256 -16.22 -6.06 -12.47
C PHE A 256 -17.22 -6.22 -13.60
N PHE A 257 -16.75 -6.14 -14.83
CA PHE A 257 -17.57 -6.32 -16.02
C PHE A 257 -16.72 -6.87 -17.17
N GLU A 258 -17.40 -7.39 -18.19
CA GLU A 258 -16.77 -7.89 -19.41
C GLU A 258 -17.22 -7.04 -20.60
N GLU A 259 -16.27 -6.65 -21.45
CA GLU A 259 -16.51 -5.91 -22.68
C GLU A 259 -15.54 -6.40 -23.75
N ASP A 260 -16.06 -6.81 -24.90
CA ASP A 260 -15.29 -7.32 -26.05
C ASP A 260 -14.37 -8.50 -25.68
N GLY A 261 -14.80 -9.37 -24.77
CA GLY A 261 -14.02 -10.52 -24.29
C GLY A 261 -12.87 -10.16 -23.34
N VAL A 262 -12.79 -8.91 -22.88
CA VAL A 262 -11.83 -8.44 -21.89
C VAL A 262 -12.55 -8.22 -20.56
N ARG A 263 -11.99 -8.77 -19.49
CA ARG A 263 -12.45 -8.49 -18.12
C ARG A 263 -11.92 -7.16 -17.65
N TRP A 264 -12.77 -6.34 -17.07
CA TRP A 264 -12.47 -4.99 -16.57
C TRP A 264 -12.80 -4.87 -15.10
N TYR A 265 -11.94 -4.11 -14.41
CA TYR A 265 -12.15 -3.62 -13.06
C TYR A 265 -12.32 -2.10 -13.07
N ARG A 266 -13.48 -1.63 -12.59
CA ARG A 266 -13.76 -0.21 -12.40
C ARG A 266 -13.26 0.23 -11.03
N THR A 267 -12.19 0.99 -11.00
CA THR A 267 -11.61 1.46 -9.74
C THR A 267 -12.43 2.60 -9.13
N SER A 268 -12.16 2.90 -7.86
CA SER A 268 -12.62 4.15 -7.23
C SER A 268 -11.67 5.32 -7.47
N ASP A 269 -10.58 5.10 -8.21
CA ASP A 269 -9.55 6.11 -8.43
C ASP A 269 -9.87 6.93 -9.69
N LEU A 270 -9.57 8.22 -9.63
CA LEU A 270 -9.62 9.14 -10.75
C LEU A 270 -8.24 9.23 -11.41
N GLY A 271 -8.20 9.41 -12.72
CA GLY A 271 -6.95 9.51 -13.45
C GLY A 271 -7.06 10.23 -14.77
N SER A 272 -5.92 10.42 -15.41
CA SER A 272 -5.78 10.89 -16.78
C SER A 272 -4.71 10.10 -17.50
N ILE A 273 -4.84 9.96 -18.80
CA ILE A 273 -3.85 9.33 -19.68
C ILE A 273 -3.37 10.41 -20.63
N ASP A 274 -2.06 10.61 -20.72
CA ASP A 274 -1.44 11.55 -21.64
C ASP A 274 -1.28 10.96 -23.06
N ASP A 275 -0.78 11.79 -23.98
CA ASP A 275 -0.60 11.40 -25.39
C ASP A 275 0.42 10.26 -25.57
N ASP A 276 1.33 10.06 -24.62
CA ASP A 276 2.30 8.97 -24.60
C ASP A 276 1.74 7.68 -23.97
N GLY A 277 0.47 7.69 -23.56
CA GLY A 277 -0.21 6.55 -22.94
C GLY A 277 0.12 6.36 -21.46
N ARG A 278 0.72 7.35 -20.80
CA ARG A 278 1.06 7.31 -19.39
C ARG A 278 -0.14 7.67 -18.53
N LEU A 279 -0.50 6.76 -17.62
CA LEU A 279 -1.52 7.00 -16.60
C LEU A 279 -0.97 7.86 -15.46
N THR A 280 -1.69 8.90 -15.12
CA THR A 280 -1.53 9.69 -13.88
C THR A 280 -2.73 9.47 -12.99
N VAL A 281 -2.52 8.97 -11.77
CA VAL A 281 -3.56 8.81 -10.74
C VAL A 281 -3.75 10.16 -10.04
N LEU A 282 -4.97 10.69 -10.06
CA LEU A 282 -5.31 12.01 -9.51
C LEU A 282 -5.87 11.94 -8.08
N GLY A 283 -6.17 10.74 -7.59
CA GLY A 283 -6.75 10.48 -6.28
C GLY A 283 -8.00 9.63 -6.37
N ARG A 284 -8.74 9.53 -5.27
CA ARG A 284 -9.96 8.73 -5.21
C ARG A 284 -11.20 9.58 -5.45
N ALA A 285 -12.21 9.00 -6.09
CA ALA A 285 -13.48 9.68 -6.34
C ALA A 285 -14.24 9.98 -5.03
N ASP A 286 -14.08 9.12 -4.01
CA ASP A 286 -14.63 9.29 -2.67
C ASP A 286 -13.82 10.26 -1.79
N ASP A 287 -12.64 10.70 -2.22
CA ASP A 287 -11.79 11.69 -1.56
C ASP A 287 -11.96 13.12 -2.11
N VAL A 288 -12.92 13.32 -3.00
CA VAL A 288 -13.29 14.66 -3.44
C VAL A 288 -14.05 15.38 -2.34
N ILE A 289 -13.45 16.45 -1.83
CA ILE A 289 -14.03 17.30 -0.78
C ILE A 289 -14.92 18.35 -1.43
N ILE A 290 -16.17 18.43 -1.02
CA ILE A 290 -17.09 19.48 -1.49
C ILE A 290 -17.15 20.57 -0.42
N THR A 291 -16.36 21.63 -0.60
CA THR A 291 -16.27 22.75 0.34
C THR A 291 -16.86 24.02 -0.27
N GLY A 292 -17.93 24.56 0.32
CA GLY A 292 -18.59 25.76 -0.19
C GLY A 292 -19.04 25.66 -1.65
N GLY A 293 -19.42 24.45 -2.12
CA GLY A 293 -19.82 24.19 -3.50
C GLY A 293 -18.65 23.97 -4.48
N ILE A 294 -17.40 24.05 -4.01
CA ILE A 294 -16.20 23.79 -4.81
C ILE A 294 -15.75 22.35 -4.60
N LYS A 295 -15.44 21.64 -5.68
CA LYS A 295 -14.84 20.30 -5.65
C LYS A 295 -13.33 20.43 -5.50
N VAL A 296 -12.78 19.89 -4.41
CA VAL A 296 -11.36 19.91 -4.07
C VAL A 296 -10.84 18.47 -4.03
N SER A 297 -9.81 18.17 -4.79
CA SER A 297 -9.10 16.89 -4.70
C SER A 297 -8.23 16.87 -3.43
N ALA A 298 -8.53 15.98 -2.51
CA ALA A 298 -7.69 15.78 -1.32
C ALA A 298 -6.24 15.43 -1.69
N ALA A 299 -6.06 14.59 -2.72
CA ALA A 299 -4.73 14.21 -3.20
C ALA A 299 -3.94 15.40 -3.74
N HIS A 300 -4.60 16.31 -4.50
CA HIS A 300 -3.93 17.51 -4.99
C HIS A 300 -3.48 18.44 -3.85
N VAL A 301 -4.35 18.64 -2.85
CA VAL A 301 -3.98 19.44 -1.67
C VAL A 301 -2.82 18.77 -0.93
N GLN A 302 -2.88 17.45 -0.73
CA GLN A 302 -1.79 16.69 -0.10
C GLN A 302 -0.46 16.90 -0.80
N GLU A 303 -0.43 16.77 -2.14
CA GLU A 303 0.76 17.00 -2.95
C GLU A 303 1.35 18.40 -2.74
N GLN A 304 0.48 19.43 -2.69
CA GLN A 304 0.91 20.81 -2.44
C GLN A 304 1.51 20.99 -1.03
N LEU A 305 0.94 20.33 -0.02
CA LEU A 305 1.48 20.38 1.35
C LEU A 305 2.86 19.71 1.44
N GLU A 306 3.03 18.58 0.74
CA GLU A 306 4.27 17.79 0.71
C GLU A 306 5.39 18.43 -0.11
N GLN A 307 5.13 19.51 -0.84
CA GLN A 307 6.18 20.34 -1.49
C GLN A 307 6.98 21.19 -0.50
N SER A 308 6.48 21.36 0.72
CA SER A 308 7.18 22.10 1.77
C SER A 308 8.27 21.22 2.41
N ASP A 309 9.52 21.72 2.49
CA ASP A 309 10.64 21.04 3.16
C ASP A 309 10.35 20.73 4.64
N ALA A 310 9.40 21.42 5.24
CA ALA A 310 8.97 21.20 6.63
C ALA A 310 8.03 20.00 6.79
N VAL A 311 7.54 19.40 5.70
CA VAL A 311 6.55 18.32 5.68
C VAL A 311 7.20 17.04 5.16
N SER A 312 7.23 16.00 5.99
CA SER A 312 7.68 14.68 5.55
C SER A 312 6.60 13.88 4.85
N SER A 313 5.34 14.04 5.29
CA SER A 313 4.16 13.45 4.67
C SER A 313 2.88 14.13 5.17
N ALA A 314 1.82 14.08 4.37
CA ALA A 314 0.53 14.64 4.74
C ALA A 314 -0.61 13.67 4.42
N PHE A 315 -1.73 13.83 5.11
CA PHE A 315 -3.00 13.22 4.78
C PHE A 315 -4.07 14.30 4.80
N VAL A 316 -4.87 14.39 3.74
CA VAL A 316 -5.92 15.40 3.58
C VAL A 316 -7.28 14.72 3.47
N ALA A 317 -8.25 15.27 4.19
CA ALA A 317 -9.63 14.76 4.18
C ALA A 317 -10.64 15.90 4.30
N GLY A 318 -11.87 15.64 3.83
CA GLY A 318 -13.03 16.46 4.14
C GLY A 318 -13.58 16.14 5.52
N VAL A 319 -13.75 17.15 6.35
CA VAL A 319 -14.42 17.02 7.64
C VAL A 319 -15.75 17.78 7.63
N PRO A 320 -16.79 17.30 8.34
CA PRO A 320 -18.09 18.00 8.39
C PRO A 320 -17.93 19.43 8.90
N SER A 321 -18.50 20.39 8.19
CA SER A 321 -18.49 21.82 8.53
C SER A 321 -19.88 22.41 8.36
N ALA A 322 -20.36 23.14 9.37
CA ALA A 322 -21.66 23.80 9.34
C ALA A 322 -21.71 24.94 8.30
N GLU A 323 -20.57 25.58 8.05
CA GLU A 323 -20.45 26.72 7.11
C GLU A 323 -20.27 26.26 5.66
N TRP A 324 -19.48 25.20 5.44
CA TRP A 324 -19.00 24.80 4.10
C TRP A 324 -19.57 23.46 3.62
N GLY A 325 -20.41 22.77 4.41
CA GLY A 325 -20.79 21.37 4.22
C GLY A 325 -19.65 20.44 4.58
N GLN A 326 -18.51 20.56 3.88
CA GLN A 326 -17.22 19.98 4.27
C GLN A 326 -16.15 21.07 4.32
N ALA A 327 -15.20 20.95 5.23
CA ALA A 327 -13.99 21.73 5.26
C ALA A 327 -12.78 20.86 4.92
N VAL A 328 -11.82 21.40 4.20
CA VAL A 328 -10.53 20.75 3.98
C VAL A 328 -9.76 20.71 5.29
N ALA A 329 -9.30 19.53 5.69
CA ALA A 329 -8.49 19.31 6.88
C ALA A 329 -7.25 18.48 6.55
N ALA A 330 -6.13 18.75 7.23
CA ALA A 330 -4.87 18.08 7.00
C ALA A 330 -4.26 17.55 8.29
N TYR A 331 -3.80 16.31 8.23
CA TYR A 331 -2.93 15.66 9.21
C TYR A 331 -1.52 15.66 8.63
N VAL A 332 -0.55 16.28 9.31
CA VAL A 332 0.77 16.57 8.74
C VAL A 332 1.85 16.02 9.63
N ALA A 333 2.71 15.19 9.08
CA ALA A 333 3.94 14.76 9.70
C ALA A 333 5.05 15.75 9.34
N LEU A 334 5.74 16.28 10.35
CA LEU A 334 6.79 17.28 10.16
C LEU A 334 8.15 16.61 9.88
N ALA A 335 8.92 17.20 8.98
CA ALA A 335 10.29 16.80 8.75
C ALA A 335 11.16 17.05 10.00
N GLY A 336 11.99 16.09 10.39
CA GLY A 336 12.86 16.17 11.58
C GLY A 336 12.20 15.77 12.91
N GLY A 337 10.95 15.26 12.91
CA GLY A 337 10.28 14.78 14.13
C GLY A 337 10.71 13.41 14.65
N GLY A 338 11.60 12.72 13.97
CA GLY A 338 11.96 11.32 14.22
C GLY A 338 13.18 11.06 15.12
N ALA A 339 13.63 11.98 15.95
CA ALA A 339 14.77 11.74 16.83
C ALA A 339 14.44 12.05 18.30
N SER A 340 13.83 11.11 19.02
CA SER A 340 14.18 10.81 20.43
C SER A 340 13.25 9.75 21.06
N GLY A 341 13.83 8.63 21.51
CA GLY A 341 13.43 7.95 22.72
C GLY A 341 12.46 6.78 22.59
N HIS A 342 13.01 5.57 22.59
CA HIS A 342 12.34 4.38 23.15
C HIS A 342 11.91 4.69 24.58
N GLY A 343 10.62 4.55 24.87
CA GLY A 343 10.12 4.55 26.23
C GLY A 343 8.64 4.91 26.33
N ASP A 344 7.82 3.95 26.77
CA ASP A 344 6.47 4.05 27.31
C ASP A 344 5.30 4.34 26.36
N THR A 345 4.75 3.28 25.81
CA THR A 345 3.37 3.20 25.34
C THR A 345 2.41 3.06 26.52
N ALA A 346 2.08 4.17 27.20
CA ALA A 346 0.85 4.24 28.00
C ALA A 346 0.52 5.71 28.32
N LYS A 347 -0.65 6.15 27.84
CA LYS A 347 -1.31 7.44 28.13
C LYS A 347 -0.86 8.62 27.26
N ALA A 348 -1.24 8.64 25.99
CA ALA A 348 -1.48 9.89 25.28
C ALA A 348 -2.95 10.26 25.45
N GLY A 349 -3.23 11.07 26.47
CA GLY A 349 -4.50 11.72 26.69
C GLY A 349 -4.79 12.74 25.58
N ALA A 350 -6.06 12.87 25.20
CA ALA A 350 -6.58 13.91 24.34
C ALA A 350 -6.09 15.29 24.80
N GLY A 351 -5.43 16.05 23.90
CA GLY A 351 -5.11 17.45 24.12
C GLY A 351 -3.67 17.81 23.78
N GLN A 352 -3.28 17.77 22.51
CA GLN A 352 -2.16 18.57 22.03
C GLN A 352 -2.68 19.48 20.93
N HIS A 353 -2.79 20.76 21.26
CA HIS A 353 -3.08 21.87 20.37
C HIS A 353 -2.02 21.95 19.26
N ALA A 354 -2.41 22.44 18.08
CA ALA A 354 -1.49 22.79 17.00
C ALA A 354 -0.31 23.57 17.58
N GLY A 355 0.87 22.96 17.62
CA GLY A 355 2.09 23.64 18.06
C GLY A 355 2.38 24.83 17.12
N GLU A 356 3.21 25.79 17.56
CA GLU A 356 3.56 26.98 16.78
C GLU A 356 3.95 26.71 15.30
N PRO A 357 4.66 25.60 14.97
CA PRO A 357 4.95 25.26 13.57
C PRO A 357 3.73 24.99 12.70
N GLY A 358 2.70 24.35 13.25
CA GLY A 358 1.45 24.05 12.51
C GLY A 358 0.65 25.29 12.16
N VAL A 359 0.65 26.30 13.02
CA VAL A 359 -0.05 27.57 12.80
C VAL A 359 0.63 28.38 11.71
N GLU A 360 1.97 28.42 11.68
CA GLU A 360 2.71 29.16 10.65
C GLU A 360 2.59 28.51 9.26
N LEU A 361 2.69 27.19 9.17
CA LEU A 361 2.44 26.44 7.95
C LEU A 361 1.00 26.65 7.46
N GLN A 362 0.00 26.62 8.35
CA GLN A 362 -1.38 26.88 7.96
C GLN A 362 -1.57 28.29 7.37
N LYS A 363 -0.94 29.32 7.94
CA LYS A 363 -0.98 30.69 7.39
C LYS A 363 -0.27 30.79 6.05
N GLN A 364 0.83 30.07 5.85
CA GLN A 364 1.54 29.99 4.59
C GLN A 364 0.62 29.37 3.53
N TRP A 365 0.04 28.19 3.79
CA TRP A 365 -0.85 27.51 2.86
C TRP A 365 -2.12 28.29 2.57
N GLN A 366 -2.66 29.05 3.53
CA GLN A 366 -3.78 29.95 3.27
C GLN A 366 -3.46 31.04 2.23
N ARG A 367 -2.22 31.52 2.20
CA ARG A 367 -1.76 32.50 1.19
C ARG A 367 -1.51 31.85 -0.17
N GLU A 368 -0.95 30.64 -0.19
CA GLU A 368 -0.55 29.93 -1.40
C GLU A 368 -1.70 29.21 -2.08
N LEU A 369 -2.55 28.53 -1.31
CA LEU A 369 -3.61 27.66 -1.83
C LEU A 369 -5.01 28.30 -1.75
N GLY A 370 -5.17 29.43 -1.04
CA GLY A 370 -6.44 30.14 -0.96
C GLY A 370 -7.57 29.28 -0.43
N VAL A 371 -8.61 29.07 -1.23
CA VAL A 371 -9.79 28.26 -0.86
C VAL A 371 -9.49 26.78 -0.68
N LEU A 372 -8.42 26.28 -1.28
CA LEU A 372 -7.97 24.89 -1.18
C LEU A 372 -7.21 24.62 0.13
N ALA A 373 -6.78 25.68 0.82
CA ALA A 373 -5.98 25.53 2.04
C ALA A 373 -6.76 24.83 3.15
N PRO A 374 -6.10 23.95 3.90
CA PRO A 374 -6.72 23.29 5.05
C PRO A 374 -7.21 24.31 6.10
N LYS A 375 -8.49 24.18 6.49
CA LYS A 375 -9.09 24.99 7.56
C LYS A 375 -8.69 24.46 8.94
N THR A 376 -8.32 23.19 9.01
CA THR A 376 -7.85 22.53 10.24
C THR A 376 -6.57 21.76 9.89
N VAL A 377 -5.53 21.97 10.68
CA VAL A 377 -4.25 21.28 10.55
C VAL A 377 -3.93 20.65 11.90
N LEU A 378 -3.62 19.35 11.90
CA LEU A 378 -3.08 18.61 13.02
C LEU A 378 -1.66 18.18 12.65
N THR A 379 -0.69 18.52 13.48
CA THR A 379 0.72 18.11 13.27
C THR A 379 1.06 16.96 14.19
N ALA A 380 1.85 16.02 13.69
CA ALA A 380 2.34 14.85 14.40
C ALA A 380 3.76 14.50 13.96
N PRO A 381 4.51 13.69 14.73
CA PRO A 381 5.82 13.18 14.28
C PRO A 381 5.72 12.28 13.04
N GLU A 382 4.66 11.48 12.94
CA GLU A 382 4.40 10.53 11.86
C GLU A 382 2.90 10.46 11.56
N LEU A 383 2.53 10.05 10.35
CA LEU A 383 1.14 9.69 10.04
C LEU A 383 0.74 8.42 10.80
N ARG A 384 -0.55 8.30 11.11
CA ARG A 384 -1.07 7.02 11.62
C ARG A 384 -1.10 5.99 10.51
N MET A 385 -0.50 4.83 10.77
CA MET A 385 -0.36 3.76 9.79
C MET A 385 -1.08 2.50 10.26
N LEU A 386 -1.69 1.81 9.31
CA LEU A 386 -2.20 0.45 9.49
C LEU A 386 -1.04 -0.57 9.49
N PRO A 387 -1.25 -1.80 9.99
CA PRO A 387 -0.24 -2.86 9.97
C PRO A 387 0.32 -3.18 8.57
N ASN A 388 -0.42 -2.85 7.51
CA ASN A 388 -0.01 -3.03 6.11
C ASN A 388 0.85 -1.90 5.55
N GLY A 389 1.24 -0.93 6.40
CA GLY A 389 2.03 0.22 5.98
C GLY A 389 1.26 1.29 5.20
N LYS A 390 -0.08 1.19 5.12
CA LYS A 390 -0.93 2.24 4.53
C LYS A 390 -1.39 3.22 5.60
N PRO A 391 -1.65 4.49 5.24
CA PRO A 391 -2.22 5.45 6.15
C PRO A 391 -3.57 5.00 6.74
N ASP A 392 -3.73 5.11 8.06
CA ASP A 392 -5.02 4.86 8.73
C ASP A 392 -5.94 6.08 8.55
N ARG A 393 -6.60 6.08 7.40
CA ARG A 393 -7.47 7.18 6.97
C ARG A 393 -8.64 7.40 7.91
N LEU A 394 -9.22 6.33 8.47
CA LEU A 394 -10.37 6.41 9.37
C LEU A 394 -9.98 7.07 10.69
N ALA A 395 -8.89 6.63 11.31
CA ALA A 395 -8.41 7.22 12.56
C ALA A 395 -8.03 8.70 12.36
N MET A 396 -7.26 9.03 11.32
CA MET A 396 -6.85 10.41 11.06
C MET A 396 -8.04 11.32 10.73
N THR A 397 -9.02 10.85 9.95
CA THR A 397 -10.23 11.62 9.65
C THR A 397 -11.07 11.86 10.91
N ALA A 398 -11.16 10.89 11.81
CA ALA A 398 -11.86 11.03 13.08
C ALA A 398 -11.20 12.10 13.98
N GLU A 399 -9.87 12.08 14.09
CA GLU A 399 -9.10 13.07 14.85
C GLU A 399 -9.24 14.48 14.27
N LEU A 400 -9.14 14.62 12.94
CA LEU A 400 -9.35 15.90 12.25
C LEU A 400 -10.77 16.43 12.45
N SER A 401 -11.78 15.55 12.41
CA SER A 401 -13.18 15.92 12.62
C SER A 401 -13.43 16.39 14.05
N ALA A 402 -12.81 15.72 15.03
CA ALA A 402 -12.89 16.12 16.45
C ALA A 402 -12.24 17.50 16.67
N LEU A 403 -11.05 17.73 16.08
CA LEU A 403 -10.34 19.00 16.17
C LEU A 403 -11.10 20.15 15.47
N HIS A 404 -11.75 19.87 14.35
CA HIS A 404 -12.52 20.88 13.59
C HIS A 404 -13.77 21.32 14.34
N LYS A 405 -14.46 20.41 15.04
CA LYS A 405 -15.65 20.71 15.86
C LYS A 405 -15.33 21.51 17.13
N GLY A 406 -14.10 21.48 17.60
CA GLY A 406 -13.65 22.21 18.78
C GLY A 406 -13.19 23.66 18.49
N LYS A 407 -13.19 24.07 17.20
CA LYS A 407 -12.90 25.44 16.77
C LYS A 407 -14.20 26.22 16.54
#